data_ebcff920550abebb88d7430f0dddb001
#
_entry.id   ebcff920550abebb88d7430f0dddb001
#
_cell.length_a   1.000
_cell.length_b   1.000
_cell.length_c   1.000
_cell.angle_alpha   90.00
_cell.angle_beta   90.00
_cell.angle_gamma   90.00
#
_symmetry.space_group_name_H-M   'P 1'
#
loop_
_entity.id
_entity.type
_entity.pdbx_description
1 polymer ?
#
loop_
_entity_poly.entity_id
_entity_poly.type
_entity_poly.pdbx_seq_one_letter_code
_entity_poly.pdbx_strand_id
1 'polypeptide(L)'
;MDTVNKAVVTVLGRDTTGIIAKVSAVLYKHDANILDITQTVLSGMFSMVMIVDLRDSDFSVLADDLSAVGTSLGLQIRIQRNEIFDAMHRI
;
A
#
# COMPACT_ATOMS: atom_id res chain seq x y z
N MET A 1 -9.74 12.59 19.89
CA MET A 1 -10.28 11.59 18.96
C MET A 1 -9.43 11.50 17.72
N ASP A 2 -9.01 10.33 17.42
CA ASP A 2 -8.16 10.10 16.28
C ASP A 2 -8.98 10.08 14.99
N THR A 3 -8.64 10.96 14.06
CA THR A 3 -9.35 11.06 12.80
C THR A 3 -8.53 10.53 11.64
N VAL A 4 -7.52 9.73 11.95
CA VAL A 4 -6.66 9.17 10.90
C VAL A 4 -7.45 8.24 10.01
N ASN A 5 -7.35 8.46 8.72
CA ASN A 5 -8.01 7.65 7.70
C ASN A 5 -7.01 6.62 7.18
N LYS A 6 -6.93 5.49 7.86
CA LYS A 6 -5.91 4.49 7.58
C LYS A 6 -6.33 3.51 6.52
N ALA A 7 -5.33 3.01 5.81
CA ALA A 7 -5.50 1.92 4.85
C ALA A 7 -4.28 1.02 4.91
N VAL A 8 -4.47 -0.20 4.43
CA VAL A 8 -3.39 -1.18 4.34
C VAL A 8 -3.09 -1.40 2.86
N VAL A 9 -1.82 -1.20 2.49
CA VAL A 9 -1.35 -1.47 1.13
C VAL A 9 -0.51 -2.73 1.17
N THR A 10 -0.86 -3.71 0.35
CA THR A 10 -0.08 -4.95 0.24
C THR A 10 0.48 -5.07 -1.16
N VAL A 11 1.74 -5.48 -1.25
CA VAL A 11 2.44 -5.66 -2.51
C VAL A 11 3.03 -7.07 -2.52
N LEU A 12 2.77 -7.81 -3.58
CA LEU A 12 3.25 -9.18 -3.69
C LEU A 12 3.66 -9.46 -5.12
N GLY A 13 4.82 -10.08 -5.30
CA GLY A 13 5.27 -10.47 -6.62
C GLY A 13 6.75 -10.75 -6.64
N ARG A 14 7.29 -10.88 -7.85
CA ARG A 14 8.70 -11.13 -8.01
C ARG A 14 9.49 -9.88 -7.62
N ASP A 15 10.58 -10.10 -6.89
CA ASP A 15 11.44 -8.99 -6.49
C ASP A 15 12.05 -8.33 -7.73
N THR A 16 11.93 -7.01 -7.80
CA THR A 16 12.48 -6.24 -8.90
C THR A 16 12.89 -4.87 -8.40
N THR A 17 13.71 -4.18 -9.19
CA THR A 17 14.24 -2.88 -8.81
C THR A 17 13.11 -1.83 -8.81
N GLY A 18 13.14 -0.98 -7.80
CA GLY A 18 12.30 0.20 -7.78
C GLY A 18 10.90 0.05 -7.21
N ILE A 19 10.58 -1.10 -6.62
CA ILE A 19 9.25 -1.33 -6.07
C ILE A 19 8.89 -0.25 -5.03
N ILE A 20 9.74 -0.10 -4.02
CA ILE A 20 9.46 0.84 -2.94
C ILE A 20 9.42 2.26 -3.46
N ALA A 21 10.35 2.61 -4.35
CA ALA A 21 10.41 3.96 -4.90
C ALA A 21 9.13 4.31 -5.66
N LYS A 22 8.64 3.40 -6.49
CA LYS A 22 7.45 3.68 -7.29
C LYS A 22 6.18 3.68 -6.46
N VAL A 23 6.04 2.77 -5.53
CA VAL A 23 4.88 2.75 -4.64
C VAL A 23 4.87 4.00 -3.76
N SER A 24 6.01 4.35 -3.20
CA SER A 24 6.12 5.55 -2.36
C SER A 24 5.83 6.82 -3.15
N ALA A 25 6.26 6.87 -4.41
CA ALA A 25 6.00 8.03 -5.26
C ALA A 25 4.51 8.25 -5.48
N VAL A 26 3.76 7.17 -5.68
CA VAL A 26 2.30 7.27 -5.82
C VAL A 26 1.68 7.79 -4.53
N LEU A 27 2.09 7.24 -3.39
CA LEU A 27 1.56 7.69 -2.11
C LEU A 27 1.88 9.16 -1.86
N TYR A 28 3.09 9.57 -2.20
CA TYR A 28 3.49 10.96 -2.06
C TYR A 28 2.64 11.89 -2.94
N LYS A 29 2.41 11.48 -4.18
CA LYS A 29 1.60 12.25 -5.12
C LYS A 29 0.21 12.50 -4.59
N HIS A 30 -0.34 11.54 -3.86
CA HIS A 30 -1.67 11.64 -3.28
C HIS A 30 -1.68 12.19 -1.85
N ASP A 31 -0.52 12.63 -1.37
CA ASP A 31 -0.39 13.17 -0.03
C ASP A 31 -0.76 12.16 1.06
N ALA A 32 -0.61 10.88 0.76
CA ALA A 32 -0.80 9.84 1.75
C ALA A 32 0.50 9.64 2.53
N ASN A 33 0.39 9.44 3.83
CA ASN A 33 1.56 9.31 4.69
C ASN A 33 1.75 7.85 5.10
N ILE A 34 2.98 7.36 4.95
CA ILE A 34 3.32 6.00 5.37
C ILE A 34 3.55 6.00 6.87
N LEU A 35 2.76 5.21 7.60
CA LEU A 35 2.87 5.12 9.05
C LEU A 35 3.73 3.94 9.48
N ASP A 36 3.72 2.87 8.72
CA ASP A 36 4.47 1.68 9.04
C ASP A 36 4.70 0.88 7.76
N ILE A 37 5.78 0.12 7.73
CA ILE A 37 6.12 -0.68 6.56
C ILE A 37 6.88 -1.92 7.01
N THR A 38 6.50 -3.06 6.46
CA THR A 38 7.18 -4.32 6.67
C THR A 38 7.40 -4.97 5.31
N GLN A 39 8.60 -5.45 5.06
CA GLN A 39 8.89 -6.10 3.80
C GLN A 39 9.75 -7.33 4.02
N THR A 40 9.60 -8.29 3.12
CA THR A 40 10.35 -9.54 3.15
C THR A 40 10.64 -9.98 1.73
N VAL A 41 11.84 -10.49 1.50
CA VAL A 41 12.18 -11.14 0.24
C VAL A 41 12.57 -12.58 0.57
N LEU A 42 11.87 -13.52 -0.04
CA LEU A 42 12.12 -14.93 0.19
C LEU A 42 12.08 -15.66 -1.14
N SER A 43 13.20 -16.27 -1.52
CA SER A 43 13.31 -17.02 -2.77
C SER A 43 12.88 -16.20 -3.99
N GLY A 44 13.30 -14.94 -4.02
CA GLY A 44 12.96 -14.06 -5.14
C GLY A 44 11.57 -13.48 -5.11
N MET A 45 10.77 -13.81 -4.11
CA MET A 45 9.43 -13.24 -3.95
C MET A 45 9.47 -12.08 -2.98
N PHE A 46 8.93 -10.94 -3.41
CA PHE A 46 8.84 -9.73 -2.60
C PHE A 46 7.46 -9.63 -1.99
N SER A 47 7.40 -9.36 -0.72
CA SER A 47 6.16 -9.16 0.00
C SER A 47 6.29 -7.92 0.88
N MET A 48 5.33 -7.02 0.78
CA MET A 48 5.37 -5.78 1.55
C MET A 48 3.97 -5.44 2.05
N VAL A 49 3.91 -4.98 3.30
CA VAL A 49 2.68 -4.48 3.90
C VAL A 49 2.97 -3.09 4.44
N MET A 50 2.15 -2.12 4.06
CA MET A 50 2.29 -0.75 4.52
C MET A 50 0.99 -0.31 5.17
N ILE A 51 1.12 0.39 6.29
CA ILE A 51 -0.01 1.08 6.91
C ILE A 51 0.13 2.54 6.51
N VAL A 52 -0.90 3.11 5.91
CA VAL A 52 -0.83 4.48 5.43
C VAL A 52 -2.00 5.29 5.98
N ASP A 53 -1.75 6.59 6.15
CA ASP A 53 -2.80 7.56 6.46
C ASP A 53 -3.17 8.23 5.14
N LEU A 54 -4.38 8.00 4.69
CA LEU A 54 -4.85 8.52 3.41
C LEU A 54 -5.09 10.02 3.44
N ARG A 55 -5.30 10.57 4.63
CA ARG A 55 -5.64 11.98 4.78
C ARG A 55 -6.86 12.31 3.94
N ASP A 56 -6.73 13.25 3.02
CA ASP A 56 -7.84 13.67 2.15
C ASP A 56 -7.76 13.04 0.76
N SER A 57 -6.95 12.01 0.61
CA SER A 57 -6.80 11.34 -0.69
C SER A 57 -8.09 10.68 -1.14
N ASP A 58 -8.32 10.71 -2.43
CA ASP A 58 -9.41 9.94 -3.03
C ASP A 58 -8.98 8.48 -3.11
N PHE A 59 -9.65 7.64 -2.34
CA PHE A 59 -9.31 6.23 -2.25
C PHE A 59 -9.34 5.53 -3.63
N SER A 60 -10.37 5.83 -4.41
CA SER A 60 -10.54 5.19 -5.71
C SER A 60 -9.43 5.56 -6.68
N VAL A 61 -9.06 6.84 -6.73
CA VAL A 61 -8.00 7.29 -7.62
C VAL A 61 -6.65 6.73 -7.17
N LEU A 62 -6.40 6.72 -5.87
CA LEU A 62 -5.17 6.16 -5.33
C LEU A 62 -5.07 4.67 -5.65
N ALA A 63 -6.17 3.93 -5.47
CA ALA A 63 -6.20 2.50 -5.78
C ALA A 63 -5.88 2.25 -7.25
N ASP A 64 -6.42 3.06 -8.14
CA ASP A 64 -6.17 2.94 -9.57
C ASP A 64 -4.69 3.20 -9.90
N ASP A 65 -4.11 4.22 -9.30
CA ASP A 65 -2.70 4.55 -9.54
C ASP A 65 -1.77 3.46 -9.00
N LEU A 66 -2.09 2.89 -7.84
CA LEU A 66 -1.31 1.78 -7.30
C LEU A 66 -1.43 0.54 -8.18
N SER A 67 -2.63 0.27 -8.68
CA SER A 67 -2.85 -0.84 -9.59
C SER A 67 -2.04 -0.68 -10.88
N ALA A 68 -1.94 0.54 -11.39
CA ALA A 68 -1.13 0.83 -12.58
C ALA A 68 0.35 0.54 -12.34
N VAL A 69 0.86 0.90 -11.17
CA VAL A 69 2.24 0.57 -10.80
C VAL A 69 2.42 -0.95 -10.75
N GLY A 70 1.46 -1.65 -10.16
CA GLY A 70 1.51 -3.10 -10.10
C GLY A 70 1.59 -3.73 -11.48
N THR A 71 0.75 -3.28 -12.39
CA THR A 71 0.76 -3.77 -13.76
C THR A 71 2.11 -3.50 -14.43
N SER A 72 2.64 -2.31 -14.23
CA SER A 72 3.90 -1.91 -14.84
C SER A 72 5.09 -2.75 -14.34
N LEU A 73 5.06 -3.18 -13.07
CA LEU A 73 6.15 -3.95 -12.46
C LEU A 73 5.88 -5.44 -12.38
N GLY A 74 4.71 -5.89 -12.82
CA GLY A 74 4.35 -7.31 -12.72
C GLY A 74 4.03 -7.74 -11.29
N LEU A 75 3.49 -6.83 -10.49
CA LEU A 75 3.17 -7.09 -9.09
C LEU A 75 1.68 -7.02 -8.85
N GLN A 76 1.24 -7.66 -7.79
CA GLN A 76 -0.10 -7.47 -7.27
C GLN A 76 -0.05 -6.45 -6.15
N ILE A 77 -0.74 -5.33 -6.34
CA ILE A 77 -0.80 -4.28 -5.33
C ILE A 77 -2.27 -4.09 -4.96
N ARG A 78 -2.57 -4.17 -3.68
CA ARG A 78 -3.92 -4.00 -3.16
C ARG A 78 -3.92 -2.97 -2.07
N ILE A 79 -5.03 -2.25 -1.97
CA ILE A 79 -5.23 -1.30 -0.89
C ILE A 79 -6.60 -1.56 -0.29
N GLN A 80 -6.67 -1.60 1.04
CA GLN A 80 -7.89 -1.85 1.79
C GLN A 80 -8.03 -0.83 2.89
N ARG A 81 -9.25 -0.41 3.14
CA ARG A 81 -9.50 0.56 4.20
C ARG A 81 -9.31 -0.07 5.57
N ASN A 82 -8.95 0.78 6.50
CA ASN A 82 -8.65 0.37 7.87
C ASN A 82 -9.83 -0.31 8.57
N GLU A 83 -11.05 0.07 8.26
CA GLU A 83 -12.20 -0.53 8.93
C GLU A 83 -12.29 -2.04 8.67
N ILE A 84 -11.84 -2.49 7.50
CA ILE A 84 -11.78 -3.92 7.21
C ILE A 84 -10.68 -4.56 8.04
N PHE A 85 -9.55 -3.89 8.13
CA PHE A 85 -8.41 -4.35 8.90
C PHE A 85 -8.77 -4.45 10.39
N ASP A 86 -9.43 -3.43 10.92
CA ASP A 86 -9.84 -3.39 12.32
C ASP A 86 -10.84 -4.50 12.63
N ALA A 87 -11.77 -4.76 11.72
CA ALA A 87 -12.73 -5.84 11.93
C ALA A 87 -12.05 -7.19 12.05
N MET A 88 -10.98 -7.40 11.30
CA MET A 88 -10.22 -8.64 11.35
C MET A 88 -9.36 -8.74 12.60
N HIS A 89 -8.99 -7.63 13.17
CA HIS A 89 -8.17 -7.58 14.37
C HIS A 89 -8.96 -7.60 15.66
N ARG A 90 -10.24 -7.41 15.57
CA ARG A 90 -11.08 -7.34 16.73
C ARG A 90 -11.47 -8.73 17.15
N ILE A 91 -10.89 -9.22 18.12
CA ILE A 91 -11.18 -10.57 18.56
C ILE A 91 -11.60 -10.61 20.01
#